data_e8bdeced2a2e940fa4df45896365365a
#
_entry.id   e8bdeced2a2e940fa4df45896365365a
#
_cell.length_a   1.000
_cell.length_b   1.000
_cell.length_c   1.000
_cell.angle_alpha   90.00
_cell.angle_beta   90.00
_cell.angle_gamma   90.00
#
_symmetry.space_group_name_H-M   'P 1'
#
loop_
_entity.id
_entity.type
_entity.pdbx_description
1 polymer ?
#
loop_
_entity_poly.entity_id
_entity_poly.type
_entity_poly.pdbx_seq_one_letter_code
_entity_poly.pdbx_strand_id
1 'polypeptide(L)'
;MTDTRVVVRNNGPYRIEGDDIQILDESGKRYGLAGRTVVSLCRCGQSQNKPFCDGTHNKVGFVAESLARDLPPPAPKPPQT
;
A
#
# COMPACT_ATOMS: atom_id res chain seq x y z
N MET A 1 -9.92 -19.22 6.15
CA MET A 1 -9.63 -17.78 6.14
C MET A 1 -8.59 -17.47 5.08
N THR A 2 -8.78 -16.38 4.36
CA THR A 2 -7.82 -15.94 3.36
C THR A 2 -6.73 -15.09 4.03
N ASP A 3 -5.48 -15.42 3.77
CA ASP A 3 -4.37 -14.62 4.28
C ASP A 3 -4.39 -13.24 3.64
N THR A 4 -4.10 -12.23 4.43
CA THR A 4 -3.92 -10.88 3.90
C THR A 4 -2.59 -10.81 3.15
N ARG A 5 -2.62 -10.31 1.92
CA ARG A 5 -1.45 -10.25 1.06
C ARG A 5 -1.26 -8.83 0.53
N VAL A 6 -0.02 -8.40 0.48
CA VAL A 6 0.35 -7.14 -0.14
C VAL A 6 1.16 -7.46 -1.39
N VAL A 7 0.63 -7.06 -2.54
CA VAL A 7 1.29 -7.29 -3.82
C VAL A 7 1.84 -5.96 -4.31
N VAL A 8 3.15 -5.90 -4.49
CA VAL A 8 3.80 -4.70 -5.03
C VAL A 8 3.75 -4.81 -6.55
N ARG A 9 2.89 -3.98 -7.17
CA ARG A 9 2.70 -4.02 -8.63
C ARG A 9 3.83 -3.29 -9.34
N ASN A 10 4.31 -3.86 -10.45
CA ASN A 10 5.27 -3.15 -11.29
C ASN A 10 4.58 -1.93 -11.90
N ASN A 11 5.23 -0.78 -11.79
CA ASN A 11 4.73 0.47 -12.36
C ASN A 11 3.34 0.85 -11.84
N GLY A 12 3.00 0.42 -10.64
CA GLY A 12 1.66 0.62 -10.11
C GLY A 12 1.61 0.70 -8.59
N PRO A 13 0.41 0.53 -8.03
CA PRO A 13 0.20 0.69 -6.59
C PRO A 13 0.61 -0.54 -5.79
N TYR A 14 0.53 -0.42 -4.47
CA TYR A 14 0.50 -1.57 -3.57
C TYR A 14 -0.91 -2.11 -3.54
N ARG A 15 -1.08 -3.37 -3.88
CA ARG A 15 -2.39 -4.02 -3.87
C ARG A 15 -2.49 -4.91 -2.64
N ILE A 16 -3.52 -4.68 -1.82
CA ILE A 16 -3.75 -5.43 -0.61
C ILE A 16 -4.99 -6.29 -0.80
N GLU A 17 -4.86 -7.58 -0.55
CA GLU A 17 -5.95 -8.55 -0.70
C GLU A 17 -6.18 -9.27 0.62
N GLY A 18 -7.43 -9.41 1.02
CA GLY A 18 -7.77 -10.13 2.24
C GLY A 18 -9.22 -9.95 2.61
N ASP A 19 -9.69 -10.76 3.57
CA ASP A 19 -11.08 -10.74 3.99
C ASP A 19 -11.38 -9.62 4.99
N ASP A 20 -10.38 -9.23 5.79
CA ASP A 20 -10.58 -8.21 6.82
C ASP A 20 -9.43 -7.20 6.77
N ILE A 21 -9.42 -6.43 5.70
CA ILE A 21 -8.41 -5.41 5.51
C ILE A 21 -8.71 -4.23 6.42
N GLN A 22 -7.71 -3.79 7.18
CA GLN A 22 -7.82 -2.59 8.00
C GLN A 22 -6.79 -1.57 7.52
N ILE A 23 -7.30 -0.44 7.05
CA ILE A 23 -6.46 0.71 6.72
C ILE A 23 -6.76 1.78 7.76
N LEU A 24 -5.75 2.16 8.51
CA LEU A 24 -5.90 3.07 9.64
C LEU A 24 -5.14 4.36 9.37
N ASP A 25 -5.68 5.48 9.86
CA ASP A 25 -4.91 6.71 9.87
C ASP A 25 -3.96 6.72 11.08
N GLU A 26 -3.17 7.76 11.20
CA GLU A 26 -2.16 7.84 12.25
C GLU A 26 -2.78 7.82 13.66
N SER A 27 -4.01 8.27 13.79
CA SER A 27 -4.70 8.26 15.09
C SER A 27 -5.31 6.91 15.42
N GLY A 28 -5.28 5.96 14.49
CA GLY A 28 -5.84 4.62 14.67
C GLY A 28 -7.27 4.48 14.18
N LYS A 29 -7.81 5.49 13.53
CA LYS A 29 -9.18 5.44 13.02
C LYS A 29 -9.19 4.72 11.67
N ARG A 30 -10.17 3.85 11.47
CA ARG A 30 -10.27 3.04 10.25
C ARG A 30 -10.89 3.81 9.10
N TYR A 31 -10.31 3.65 7.92
CA TYR A 31 -10.99 4.07 6.69
C TYR A 31 -12.13 3.11 6.39
N GLY A 32 -13.25 3.64 5.91
CA GLY A 32 -14.35 2.80 5.47
C GLY A 32 -14.03 2.24 4.08
N LEU A 33 -13.97 0.92 3.99
CA LEU A 33 -13.59 0.26 2.74
C LEU A 33 -14.81 -0.30 1.98
N ALA A 34 -16.01 -0.10 2.49
CA ALA A 34 -17.26 -0.53 1.85
C ALA A 34 -17.28 -2.01 1.50
N GLY A 35 -16.72 -2.85 2.37
CA GLY A 35 -16.72 -4.29 2.20
C GLY A 35 -15.73 -4.82 1.18
N ARG A 36 -14.79 -4.01 0.73
CA ARG A 36 -13.81 -4.44 -0.27
C ARG A 36 -12.87 -5.49 0.28
N THR A 37 -12.54 -6.46 -0.55
CA THR A 37 -11.52 -7.47 -0.25
C THR A 37 -10.23 -7.21 -1.01
N VAL A 38 -10.19 -6.15 -1.82
CA VAL A 38 -9.01 -5.72 -2.55
C VAL A 38 -8.94 -4.19 -2.46
N VAL A 39 -7.80 -3.68 -2.04
CA VAL A 39 -7.56 -2.24 -1.90
C VAL A 39 -6.21 -1.93 -2.52
N SER A 40 -6.12 -0.86 -3.28
CA SER A 40 -4.86 -0.41 -3.88
C SER A 40 -4.43 0.90 -3.24
N LEU A 41 -3.20 0.93 -2.72
CA LEU A 41 -2.62 2.12 -2.11
C LEU A 41 -1.66 2.79 -3.08
N CYS A 42 -1.69 4.12 -3.10
CA CYS A 42 -0.85 4.92 -3.99
C CYS A 42 0.63 4.69 -3.69
N ARG A 43 1.42 4.48 -4.74
CA ARG A 43 2.86 4.37 -4.65
C ARG A 43 3.58 5.47 -5.43
N CYS A 44 2.92 6.03 -6.46
CA CYS A 44 3.53 7.08 -7.27
C CYS A 44 3.58 8.43 -6.56
N GLY A 45 2.78 8.62 -5.53
CA GLY A 45 2.73 9.86 -4.75
C GLY A 45 1.88 10.95 -5.37
N GLN A 46 1.21 10.70 -6.48
CA GLN A 46 0.47 11.72 -7.24
C GLN A 46 -1.04 11.50 -7.26
N SER A 47 -1.52 10.47 -6.56
CA SER A 47 -2.95 10.21 -6.52
C SER A 47 -3.72 11.37 -5.88
N GLN A 48 -4.88 11.67 -6.42
CA GLN A 48 -5.78 12.68 -5.87
C GLN A 48 -6.61 12.15 -4.70
N ASN A 49 -6.55 10.84 -4.47
CA ASN A 49 -7.33 10.19 -3.41
C ASN A 49 -6.43 9.42 -2.45
N LYS A 50 -5.28 10.01 -2.10
CA LYS A 50 -4.35 9.36 -1.17
C LYS A 50 -5.04 9.00 0.14
N PRO A 51 -4.70 7.85 0.73
CA PRO A 51 -3.65 6.90 0.35
C PRO A 51 -4.03 5.93 -0.77
N PHE A 52 -5.24 6.02 -1.29
CA PHE A 52 -5.73 5.08 -2.28
C PHE A 52 -5.26 5.47 -3.68
N CYS A 53 -5.09 4.44 -4.53
CA CYS A 53 -4.72 4.64 -5.92
C CYS A 53 -5.94 5.08 -6.72
N ASP A 54 -5.76 6.06 -7.62
CA ASP A 54 -6.82 6.50 -8.53
C ASP A 54 -6.40 6.39 -10.00
N GLY A 55 -5.31 5.66 -10.29
CA GLY A 55 -4.83 5.50 -11.65
C GLY A 55 -3.88 6.60 -12.11
N THR A 56 -3.57 7.57 -11.26
CA THR A 56 -2.67 8.68 -11.63
C THR A 56 -1.29 8.20 -12.05
N HIS A 57 -0.85 7.03 -11.52
CA HIS A 57 0.43 6.46 -11.91
C HIS A 57 0.55 6.24 -13.42
N ASN A 58 -0.54 5.99 -14.12
CA ASN A 58 -0.55 5.86 -15.58
C ASN A 58 -0.39 7.21 -16.24
N LYS A 59 -0.94 8.26 -15.65
CA LYS A 59 -0.90 9.61 -16.22
C LYS A 59 0.47 10.27 -16.08
N VAL A 60 1.15 10.01 -14.95
CA VAL A 60 2.46 10.61 -14.69
C VAL A 60 3.62 9.75 -15.19
N GLY A 61 3.32 8.60 -15.79
CA GLY A 61 4.35 7.72 -16.32
C GLY A 61 5.19 7.08 -15.23
N PHE A 62 4.57 6.69 -14.12
CA PHE A 62 5.27 6.06 -13.01
C PHE A 62 5.90 4.75 -13.45
N VAL A 63 7.21 4.63 -13.31
CA VAL A 63 7.96 3.43 -13.68
C VAL A 63 8.74 2.95 -12.49
N ALA A 64 8.44 1.74 -12.02
CA ALA A 64 9.16 1.12 -10.94
C ALA A 64 8.89 -0.38 -10.95
N GLU A 65 9.95 -1.16 -10.98
CA GLU A 65 9.85 -2.60 -10.86
C GLU A 65 10.30 -3.00 -9.47
N SER A 66 9.64 -4.00 -8.90
CA SER A 66 10.02 -4.52 -7.59
C SER A 66 10.04 -6.03 -7.64
N LEU A 67 11.18 -6.60 -7.32
CA LEU A 67 11.35 -8.04 -7.23
C LEU A 67 11.53 -8.41 -5.76
N ALA A 68 10.99 -9.56 -5.39
CA ALA A 68 11.12 -10.04 -4.02
C ALA A 68 12.60 -10.22 -3.68
N ARG A 69 12.97 -9.79 -2.51
CA ARG A 69 14.34 -9.93 -2.00
C ARG A 69 14.29 -9.97 -0.49
N ASP A 70 15.36 -10.48 0.09
CA ASP A 70 15.49 -10.48 1.53
C ASP A 70 15.97 -9.11 2.00
N LEU A 71 15.36 -8.62 3.06
CA LEU A 71 15.80 -7.37 3.68
C LEU A 71 17.00 -7.65 4.59
N PRO A 72 17.93 -6.69 4.71
CA PRO A 72 18.98 -6.83 5.70
C PRO A 72 18.40 -6.80 7.11
N PRO A 73 19.13 -7.34 8.12
CA PRO A 73 18.66 -7.25 9.49
C PRO A 73 18.38 -5.80 9.87
N PRO A 74 17.33 -5.56 10.68
CA PRO A 74 17.02 -4.19 11.06
C PRO A 74 18.15 -3.58 11.89
N ALA A 75 18.47 -2.33 11.57
CA ALA A 75 19.42 -1.57 12.38
C ALA A 75 18.78 -1.22 13.73
N PRO A 76 19.59 -1.00 14.78
CA PRO A 76 19.04 -0.49 16.04
C PRO A 76 18.30 0.80 15.77
N LYS A 77 17.05 0.86 16.22
CA LYS A 77 16.23 2.04 15.97
C LYS A 77 16.57 3.14 16.97
N PRO A 78 16.70 4.39 16.52
CA PRO A 78 16.73 5.50 17.47
C PRO A 78 15.37 5.57 18.18
N PRO A 79 15.32 6.24 19.36
CA PRO A 79 14.03 6.41 20.03
C PRO A 79 13.03 7.08 19.11
N GLN A 80 11.81 6.52 19.06
CA GLN A 80 10.74 7.08 18.26
C GLN A 80 10.14 8.25 19.00
N THR A 81 9.87 9.32 18.29
CA THR A 81 9.23 10.50 18.87
C THR A 81 7.79 10.60 18.43
#